data_3dd4e30141143609305e392ed09efa5d
#
_entry.id   3dd4e30141143609305e392ed09efa5d
#
_cell.length_a   1.000
_cell.length_b   1.000
_cell.length_c   1.000
_cell.angle_alpha   90.00
_cell.angle_beta   90.00
_cell.angle_gamma   90.00
#
_symmetry.space_group_name_H-M   'P 1'
#
loop_
_entity.id
_entity.type
_entity.pdbx_description
1 polymer ?
#
loop_
_entity_poly.entity_id
_entity_poly.type
_entity_poly.pdbx_seq_one_letter_code
_entity_poly.pdbx_strand_id
1 'polypeptide(L)'
;MTVVSEQGAGIGIDDISRASHIAKPIFYRYFTDKAELFIEVGRAVAETVVAETTAAIDAAQSPRSKLAAGIDAYLAGIESRPDLYRFVLQHRDLDDYATIVGLHATAVIGEFMREAGQDSGAAELWGFGIVGLVRAAADRWLEQRTMSRAAVVDYLTDLIWPGLAGRSRALDAS
;
A
#
# COMPACT_ATOMS: atom_id res chain seq x y z
N MET A 1 -0.87 19.49 -2.99
CA MET A 1 -0.25 18.40 -2.22
C MET A 1 1.28 18.58 -1.99
N THR A 2 1.81 19.76 -2.28
CA THR A 2 3.26 20.06 -2.21
C THR A 2 3.80 20.38 -0.80
N VAL A 3 2.95 20.61 0.20
CA VAL A 3 3.31 21.12 1.54
C VAL A 3 3.69 20.05 2.54
N VAL A 4 3.17 18.84 2.38
CA VAL A 4 3.54 17.69 3.24
C VAL A 4 5.02 17.35 3.05
N SER A 5 5.59 17.79 1.94
CA SER A 5 6.95 17.55 1.50
C SER A 5 8.04 18.25 2.32
N GLU A 6 7.77 19.41 2.91
CA GLU A 6 8.86 20.27 3.42
C GLU A 6 9.04 20.32 4.94
N GLN A 7 8.07 19.90 5.77
CA GLN A 7 8.09 20.20 7.21
C GLN A 7 7.84 19.06 8.20
N GLY A 8 7.64 17.81 7.78
CA GLY A 8 7.55 16.65 8.71
C GLY A 8 6.36 16.70 9.69
N ALA A 9 6.46 16.01 10.82
CA ALA A 9 5.39 15.76 11.82
C ALA A 9 4.78 17.01 12.50
N GLY A 10 5.24 18.20 12.18
CA GLY A 10 4.75 19.48 12.75
C GLY A 10 3.73 20.24 11.91
N ILE A 11 3.31 19.70 10.75
CA ILE A 11 2.39 20.41 9.84
C ILE A 11 1.06 20.72 10.52
N GLY A 12 0.73 22.02 10.58
CA GLY A 12 -0.56 22.53 11.06
C GLY A 12 -1.56 22.77 9.93
N ILE A 13 -2.85 22.94 10.29
CA ILE A 13 -3.87 23.41 9.32
C ILE A 13 -3.43 24.72 8.64
N ASP A 14 -2.64 25.52 9.33
CA ASP A 14 -2.08 26.77 8.84
C ASP A 14 -1.13 26.59 7.67
N ASP A 15 -0.29 25.58 7.74
CA ASP A 15 0.67 25.25 6.69
C ASP A 15 -0.03 24.66 5.49
N ILE A 16 -1.01 23.79 5.74
CA ILE A 16 -1.88 23.20 4.69
C ILE A 16 -2.69 24.29 4.00
N SER A 17 -3.30 25.23 4.77
CA SER A 17 -4.04 26.37 4.25
C SER A 17 -3.17 27.25 3.35
N ARG A 18 -1.95 27.59 3.82
CA ARG A 18 -1.00 28.43 3.08
C ARG A 18 -0.62 27.80 1.74
N ALA A 19 -0.34 26.52 1.72
CA ALA A 19 0.15 25.86 0.52
C ALA A 19 -0.92 25.37 -0.44
N SER A 20 -2.12 25.09 0.06
CA SER A 20 -3.27 24.76 -0.81
C SER A 20 -3.95 26.03 -1.34
N HIS A 21 -3.58 27.23 -0.86
CA HIS A 21 -4.29 28.49 -1.08
C HIS A 21 -5.78 28.43 -0.68
N ILE A 22 -6.15 27.50 0.23
CA ILE A 22 -7.51 27.37 0.75
C ILE A 22 -7.56 28.02 2.13
N ALA A 23 -8.50 28.95 2.32
CA ALA A 23 -8.65 29.65 3.60
C ALA A 23 -9.06 28.72 4.73
N LYS A 24 -8.45 28.88 5.94
CA LYS A 24 -8.73 28.07 7.13
C LYS A 24 -10.23 27.82 7.41
N PRO A 25 -11.14 28.84 7.30
CA PRO A 25 -12.56 28.60 7.55
C PRO A 25 -13.18 27.54 6.63
N ILE A 26 -12.62 27.33 5.44
CA ILE A 26 -13.07 26.30 4.51
C ILE A 26 -12.68 24.92 5.04
N PHE A 27 -11.48 24.74 5.58
CA PHE A 27 -11.08 23.48 6.23
C PHE A 27 -12.00 23.14 7.40
N TYR A 28 -12.23 24.07 8.33
CA TYR A 28 -13.11 23.85 9.49
C TYR A 28 -14.60 23.68 9.12
N ARG A 29 -14.99 23.98 7.91
CA ARG A 29 -16.35 23.67 7.42
C ARG A 29 -16.51 22.20 7.02
N TYR A 30 -15.42 21.54 6.61
CA TYR A 30 -15.41 20.15 6.14
C TYR A 30 -14.80 19.18 7.15
N PHE A 31 -13.91 19.65 8.02
CA PHE A 31 -13.20 18.84 9.00
C PHE A 31 -13.34 19.49 10.38
N THR A 32 -13.71 18.69 11.35
CA THR A 32 -13.89 19.15 12.74
C THR A 32 -12.55 19.54 13.37
N ASP A 33 -11.49 18.79 13.02
CA ASP A 33 -10.15 19.02 13.52
C ASP A 33 -9.07 18.51 12.52
N LYS A 34 -7.81 18.63 12.93
CA LYS A 34 -6.65 18.19 12.16
C LYS A 34 -6.61 16.66 12.02
N ALA A 35 -7.06 15.91 13.03
CA ALA A 35 -7.03 14.45 13.01
C ALA A 35 -7.99 13.91 11.94
N GLU A 36 -9.20 14.44 11.86
CA GLU A 36 -10.18 14.09 10.82
C GLU A 36 -9.64 14.37 9.41
N LEU A 37 -9.00 15.54 9.19
CA LEU A 37 -8.35 15.84 7.92
C LEU A 37 -7.27 14.80 7.57
N PHE A 38 -6.47 14.39 8.55
CA PHE A 38 -5.41 13.41 8.32
C PHE A 38 -5.94 12.01 8.02
N ILE A 39 -6.99 11.59 8.70
CA ILE A 39 -7.70 10.33 8.41
C ILE A 39 -8.21 10.34 6.97
N GLU A 40 -8.87 11.41 6.53
CA GLU A 40 -9.37 11.53 5.16
C GLU A 40 -8.25 11.54 4.11
N VAL A 41 -7.13 12.19 4.39
CA VAL A 41 -5.94 12.14 3.52
C VAL A 41 -5.39 10.71 3.44
N GLY A 42 -5.27 10.02 4.57
CA GLY A 42 -4.82 8.62 4.62
C GLY A 42 -5.73 7.70 3.83
N ARG A 43 -7.04 7.86 3.98
CA ARG A 43 -8.05 7.09 3.23
C ARG A 43 -7.94 7.34 1.73
N ALA A 44 -7.86 8.59 1.29
CA ALA A 44 -7.72 8.94 -0.12
C ALA A 44 -6.41 8.39 -0.74
N VAL A 45 -5.33 8.35 0.04
CA VAL A 45 -4.06 7.72 -0.38
C VAL A 45 -4.22 6.21 -0.49
N ALA A 46 -4.87 5.55 0.48
CA ALA A 46 -5.14 4.12 0.42
C ALA A 46 -5.99 3.73 -0.79
N GLU A 47 -7.07 4.48 -1.05
CA GLU A 47 -7.94 4.27 -2.21
C GLU A 47 -7.16 4.42 -3.53
N THR A 48 -6.25 5.40 -3.61
CA THR A 48 -5.37 5.59 -4.78
C THR A 48 -4.44 4.39 -4.96
N VAL A 49 -3.80 3.91 -3.89
CA VAL A 49 -2.93 2.72 -3.92
C VAL A 49 -3.72 1.49 -4.36
N VAL A 50 -4.91 1.27 -3.83
CA VAL A 50 -5.79 0.16 -4.22
C VAL A 50 -6.15 0.25 -5.71
N ALA A 51 -6.52 1.42 -6.21
CA ALA A 51 -6.88 1.60 -7.62
C ALA A 51 -5.68 1.35 -8.55
N GLU A 52 -4.50 1.90 -8.23
CA GLU A 52 -3.27 1.73 -9.03
C GLU A 52 -2.80 0.27 -9.03
N THR A 53 -2.85 -0.42 -7.87
CA THR A 53 -2.47 -1.84 -7.77
C THR A 53 -3.47 -2.75 -8.47
N THR A 54 -4.79 -2.49 -8.34
CA THR A 54 -5.83 -3.25 -9.05
C THR A 54 -5.62 -3.17 -10.55
N ALA A 55 -5.47 -1.97 -11.10
CA ALA A 55 -5.26 -1.79 -12.54
C ALA A 55 -4.01 -2.53 -13.04
N ALA A 56 -2.92 -2.54 -12.27
CA ALA A 56 -1.70 -3.25 -12.63
C ALA A 56 -1.88 -4.78 -12.58
N ILE A 57 -2.58 -5.28 -11.56
CA ILE A 57 -2.89 -6.71 -11.39
C ILE A 57 -3.77 -7.20 -12.53
N ASP A 58 -4.82 -6.45 -12.90
CA ASP A 58 -5.76 -6.81 -13.96
C ASP A 58 -5.12 -6.86 -15.34
N ALA A 59 -4.12 -6.01 -15.57
CA ALA A 59 -3.35 -6.00 -16.82
C ALA A 59 -2.37 -7.19 -16.96
N ALA A 60 -2.05 -7.88 -15.86
CA ALA A 60 -1.07 -8.97 -15.85
C ALA A 60 -1.69 -10.33 -16.22
N GLN A 61 -0.92 -11.15 -16.94
CA GLN A 61 -1.43 -12.38 -17.57
C GLN A 61 -1.34 -13.64 -16.70
N SER A 62 -0.40 -13.72 -15.77
CA SER A 62 -0.18 -14.90 -14.94
C SER A 62 -0.23 -14.55 -13.46
N PRO A 63 -0.57 -15.52 -12.58
CA PRO A 63 -0.61 -15.26 -11.13
C PRO A 63 0.68 -14.68 -10.56
N ARG A 64 1.85 -15.17 -11.01
CA ARG A 64 3.15 -14.63 -10.60
C ARG A 64 3.36 -13.19 -11.10
N SER A 65 2.97 -12.91 -12.35
CA SER A 65 3.07 -11.54 -12.89
C SER A 65 2.07 -10.59 -12.24
N LYS A 66 0.90 -11.05 -11.81
CA LYS A 66 -0.06 -10.28 -11.01
C LYS A 66 0.54 -9.84 -9.67
N LEU A 67 1.22 -10.76 -8.96
CA LEU A 67 1.93 -10.43 -7.72
C LEU A 67 3.03 -9.38 -7.98
N ALA A 68 3.88 -9.59 -8.99
CA ALA A 68 4.94 -8.66 -9.35
C ALA A 68 4.39 -7.27 -9.73
N ALA A 69 3.31 -7.22 -10.52
CA ALA A 69 2.66 -5.98 -10.94
C ALA A 69 2.06 -5.20 -9.76
N GLY A 70 1.42 -5.88 -8.82
CA GLY A 70 0.92 -5.26 -7.59
C GLY A 70 2.03 -4.66 -6.73
N ILE A 71 3.14 -5.39 -6.56
CA ILE A 71 4.32 -4.90 -5.84
C ILE A 71 4.94 -3.69 -6.58
N ASP A 72 5.11 -3.77 -7.90
CA ASP A 72 5.70 -2.67 -8.70
C ASP A 72 4.83 -1.41 -8.64
N ALA A 73 3.52 -1.53 -8.81
CA ALA A 73 2.59 -0.40 -8.71
C ALA A 73 2.64 0.28 -7.33
N TYR A 74 2.67 -0.51 -6.25
CA TYR A 74 2.84 0.01 -4.90
C TYR A 74 4.17 0.77 -4.73
N LEU A 75 5.30 0.16 -5.13
CA LEU A 75 6.61 0.78 -5.04
C LEU A 75 6.74 2.03 -5.93
N ALA A 76 6.12 2.03 -7.12
CA ALA A 76 6.06 3.20 -7.99
C ALA A 76 5.29 4.35 -7.35
N GLY A 77 4.16 4.07 -6.72
CA GLY A 77 3.35 5.04 -6.00
C GLY A 77 4.13 5.75 -4.88
N ILE A 78 4.84 5.00 -4.05
CA ILE A 78 5.66 5.56 -2.97
C ILE A 78 6.93 6.26 -3.47
N GLU A 79 7.53 5.76 -4.56
CA GLU A 79 8.70 6.39 -5.18
C GLU A 79 8.37 7.76 -5.80
N SER A 80 7.18 7.88 -6.40
CA SER A 80 6.73 9.13 -7.01
C SER A 80 6.28 10.17 -5.98
N ARG A 81 5.88 9.75 -4.77
CA ARG A 81 5.32 10.60 -3.71
C ARG A 81 5.88 10.25 -2.33
N PRO A 82 7.21 10.26 -2.13
CA PRO A 82 7.85 9.76 -0.92
C PRO A 82 7.44 10.53 0.34
N ASP A 83 7.20 11.83 0.22
CA ASP A 83 6.82 12.66 1.35
C ASP A 83 5.39 12.40 1.81
N LEU A 84 4.47 12.17 0.87
CA LEU A 84 3.11 11.77 1.18
C LEU A 84 3.08 10.40 1.86
N TYR A 85 3.91 9.47 1.39
CA TYR A 85 4.06 8.16 2.00
C TYR A 85 4.58 8.25 3.44
N ARG A 86 5.67 9.02 3.67
CA ARG A 86 6.20 9.26 5.02
C ARG A 86 5.18 9.91 5.94
N PHE A 87 4.41 10.87 5.41
CA PHE A 87 3.33 11.50 6.16
C PHE A 87 2.30 10.46 6.64
N VAL A 88 1.83 9.58 5.76
CA VAL A 88 0.89 8.51 6.12
C VAL A 88 1.48 7.58 7.19
N LEU A 89 2.76 7.21 7.08
CA LEU A 89 3.41 6.32 8.04
C LEU A 89 3.65 6.94 9.43
N GLN A 90 3.86 8.25 9.51
CA GLN A 90 4.15 8.94 10.77
C GLN A 90 2.90 9.16 11.63
N HIS A 91 1.72 9.11 11.03
CA HIS A 91 0.45 9.31 11.74
C HIS A 91 -0.18 7.95 12.07
N ARG A 92 0.05 7.49 13.31
CA ARG A 92 -0.42 6.17 13.81
C ARG A 92 -1.95 6.02 13.83
N ASP A 93 -2.69 7.11 13.76
CA ASP A 93 -4.16 7.14 13.69
C ASP A 93 -4.70 6.74 12.30
N LEU A 94 -3.81 6.37 11.37
CA LEU A 94 -4.14 5.89 10.03
C LEU A 94 -4.20 4.36 9.94
N ASP A 95 -4.73 3.69 10.98
CA ASP A 95 -5.04 2.25 10.95
C ASP A 95 -5.91 1.89 9.74
N ASP A 96 -6.74 2.83 9.27
CA ASP A 96 -7.57 2.68 8.10
C ASP A 96 -6.75 2.44 6.82
N TYR A 97 -5.60 3.11 6.62
CA TYR A 97 -4.74 2.88 5.46
C TYR A 97 -4.27 1.43 5.36
N ALA A 98 -3.67 0.92 6.44
CA ALA A 98 -3.16 -0.45 6.47
C ALA A 98 -4.29 -1.48 6.34
N THR A 99 -5.44 -1.19 6.94
CA THR A 99 -6.64 -2.02 6.86
C THR A 99 -7.21 -2.06 5.45
N ILE A 100 -7.39 -0.92 4.78
CA ILE A 100 -7.92 -0.85 3.41
C ILE A 100 -7.03 -1.61 2.44
N VAL A 101 -5.71 -1.38 2.49
CA VAL A 101 -4.75 -2.07 1.61
C VAL A 101 -4.66 -3.57 1.95
N GLY A 102 -4.69 -3.94 3.24
CA GLY A 102 -4.69 -5.33 3.70
C GLY A 102 -5.93 -6.10 3.25
N LEU A 103 -7.10 -5.51 3.37
CA LEU A 103 -8.37 -6.12 2.90
C LEU A 103 -8.39 -6.27 1.38
N HIS A 104 -7.85 -5.30 0.63
CA HIS A 104 -7.71 -5.44 -0.81
C HIS A 104 -6.78 -6.62 -1.17
N ALA A 105 -5.61 -6.72 -0.56
CA ALA A 105 -4.70 -7.84 -0.76
C ALA A 105 -5.32 -9.19 -0.38
N THR A 106 -6.12 -9.23 0.71
CA THR A 106 -6.89 -10.41 1.12
C THR A 106 -7.86 -10.85 0.04
N ALA A 107 -8.59 -9.91 -0.57
CA ALA A 107 -9.54 -10.21 -1.64
C ALA A 107 -8.83 -10.82 -2.87
N VAL A 108 -7.74 -10.19 -3.32
CA VAL A 108 -6.93 -10.65 -4.47
C VAL A 108 -6.34 -12.05 -4.22
N ILE A 109 -5.77 -12.29 -3.04
CA ILE A 109 -5.19 -13.58 -2.68
C ILE A 109 -6.27 -14.64 -2.54
N GLY A 110 -7.40 -14.32 -1.91
CA GLY A 110 -8.52 -15.23 -1.77
C GLY A 110 -9.12 -15.65 -3.11
N GLU A 111 -9.19 -14.76 -4.08
CA GLU A 111 -9.60 -15.08 -5.44
C GLU A 111 -8.61 -16.01 -6.12
N PHE A 112 -7.32 -15.67 -6.07
CA PHE A 112 -6.26 -16.54 -6.59
C PHE A 112 -6.30 -17.96 -6.00
N MET A 113 -6.49 -18.08 -4.68
CA MET A 113 -6.55 -19.38 -4.01
C MET A 113 -7.78 -20.18 -4.46
N ARG A 114 -8.95 -19.53 -4.61
CA ARG A 114 -10.18 -20.17 -5.09
C ARG A 114 -10.05 -20.63 -6.54
N GLU A 115 -9.46 -19.81 -7.42
CA GLU A 115 -9.20 -20.19 -8.82
C GLU A 115 -8.24 -21.38 -8.92
N ALA A 116 -7.28 -21.48 -7.99
CA ALA A 116 -6.35 -22.60 -7.89
C ALA A 116 -6.94 -23.84 -7.18
N GLY A 117 -8.22 -23.81 -6.77
CA GLY A 117 -8.88 -24.91 -6.05
C GLY A 117 -8.35 -25.08 -4.61
N GLN A 118 -7.75 -24.06 -4.04
CA GLN A 118 -7.18 -24.08 -2.68
C GLN A 118 -8.16 -23.53 -1.65
N ASP A 119 -7.98 -23.93 -0.38
CA ASP A 119 -8.68 -23.34 0.74
C ASP A 119 -8.24 -21.87 0.93
N SER A 120 -9.19 -20.95 0.82
CA SER A 120 -8.95 -19.50 1.00
C SER A 120 -8.94 -19.03 2.46
N GLY A 121 -9.03 -19.94 3.45
CA GLY A 121 -9.06 -19.58 4.86
C GLY A 121 -7.79 -18.83 5.36
N ALA A 122 -6.67 -18.99 4.66
CA ALA A 122 -5.44 -18.27 4.98
C ALA A 122 -5.32 -16.89 4.30
N ALA A 123 -6.25 -16.51 3.41
CA ALA A 123 -6.13 -15.33 2.56
C ALA A 123 -5.97 -14.04 3.36
N GLU A 124 -6.70 -13.86 4.46
CA GLU A 124 -6.61 -12.68 5.32
C GLU A 124 -5.22 -12.55 5.96
N LEU A 125 -4.75 -13.63 6.60
CA LEU A 125 -3.44 -13.65 7.23
C LEU A 125 -2.32 -13.36 6.22
N TRP A 126 -2.43 -13.95 5.03
CA TRP A 126 -1.44 -13.76 3.97
C TRP A 126 -1.53 -12.37 3.34
N GLY A 127 -2.72 -11.82 3.13
CA GLY A 127 -2.92 -10.47 2.61
C GLY A 127 -2.25 -9.43 3.49
N PHE A 128 -2.56 -9.41 4.77
CA PHE A 128 -1.93 -8.51 5.74
C PHE A 128 -0.43 -8.77 5.90
N GLY A 129 -0.01 -10.05 5.93
CA GLY A 129 1.39 -10.44 6.02
C GLY A 129 2.23 -9.96 4.83
N ILE A 130 1.73 -10.13 3.60
CA ILE A 130 2.40 -9.67 2.37
C ILE A 130 2.47 -8.15 2.33
N VAL A 131 1.38 -7.44 2.64
CA VAL A 131 1.38 -5.98 2.71
C VAL A 131 2.39 -5.48 3.73
N GLY A 132 2.45 -6.10 4.92
CA GLY A 132 3.43 -5.75 5.95
C GLY A 132 4.88 -5.99 5.50
N LEU A 133 5.15 -7.13 4.85
CA LEU A 133 6.47 -7.47 4.32
C LEU A 133 6.90 -6.48 3.22
N VAL A 134 6.04 -6.24 2.23
CA VAL A 134 6.33 -5.32 1.11
C VAL A 134 6.56 -3.91 1.65
N ARG A 135 5.74 -3.46 2.63
CA ARG A 135 5.90 -2.15 3.26
C ARG A 135 7.24 -2.02 3.97
N ALA A 136 7.61 -3.00 4.81
CA ALA A 136 8.88 -2.96 5.54
C ALA A 136 10.10 -2.95 4.59
N ALA A 137 10.03 -3.73 3.49
CA ALA A 137 11.05 -3.72 2.46
C ALA A 137 11.12 -2.37 1.71
N ALA A 138 9.95 -1.77 1.42
CA ALA A 138 9.85 -0.47 0.77
C ALA A 138 10.46 0.65 1.64
N ASP A 139 10.17 0.67 2.94
CA ASP A 139 10.75 1.63 3.89
C ASP A 139 12.28 1.56 3.85
N ARG A 140 12.81 0.34 3.94
CA ARG A 140 14.25 0.13 3.91
C ARG A 140 14.89 0.50 2.57
N TRP A 141 14.22 0.18 1.47
CA TRP A 141 14.67 0.55 0.13
C TRP A 141 14.68 2.08 -0.07
N LEU A 142 13.63 2.78 0.37
CA LEU A 142 13.56 4.25 0.28
C LEU A 142 14.68 4.95 1.07
N GLU A 143 15.08 4.40 2.21
CA GLU A 143 16.18 4.93 3.01
C GLU A 143 17.55 4.77 2.34
N GLN A 144 17.80 3.62 1.74
CA GLN A 144 19.14 3.26 1.27
C GLN A 144 19.35 3.48 -0.22
N ARG A 145 18.30 3.33 -1.05
CA ARG A 145 18.35 3.45 -2.53
C ARG A 145 19.52 2.67 -3.17
N THR A 146 19.87 1.52 -2.62
CA THR A 146 21.02 0.72 -3.06
C THR A 146 20.74 -0.11 -4.32
N MET A 147 19.47 -0.26 -4.70
CA MET A 147 19.07 -1.03 -5.89
C MET A 147 17.89 -0.37 -6.63
N SER A 148 17.68 -0.78 -7.87
CA SER A 148 16.55 -0.29 -8.68
C SER A 148 15.22 -0.85 -8.16
N ARG A 149 14.11 -0.15 -8.43
CA ARG A 149 12.75 -0.64 -8.12
C ARG A 149 12.49 -2.02 -8.73
N ALA A 150 12.90 -2.24 -9.98
CA ALA A 150 12.75 -3.54 -10.65
C ALA A 150 13.43 -4.67 -9.87
N ALA A 151 14.65 -4.45 -9.37
CA ALA A 151 15.35 -5.46 -8.57
C ALA A 151 14.62 -5.75 -7.25
N VAL A 152 14.04 -4.73 -6.60
CA VAL A 152 13.23 -4.92 -5.38
C VAL A 152 11.98 -5.76 -5.69
N VAL A 153 11.29 -5.46 -6.79
CA VAL A 153 10.11 -6.22 -7.26
C VAL A 153 10.47 -7.69 -7.48
N ASP A 154 11.58 -7.95 -8.18
CA ASP A 154 12.02 -9.32 -8.47
C ASP A 154 12.33 -10.08 -7.16
N TYR A 155 13.12 -9.51 -6.27
CA TYR A 155 13.46 -10.15 -4.99
C TYR A 155 12.24 -10.41 -4.10
N LEU A 156 11.30 -9.47 -4.01
CA LEU A 156 10.09 -9.66 -3.23
C LEU A 156 9.17 -10.70 -3.86
N THR A 157 9.05 -10.69 -5.18
CA THR A 157 8.26 -11.69 -5.91
C THR A 157 8.83 -13.08 -5.72
N ASP A 158 10.14 -13.25 -5.85
CA ASP A 158 10.84 -14.53 -5.67
C ASP A 158 10.75 -15.05 -4.22
N LEU A 159 10.70 -14.16 -3.25
CA LEU A 159 10.50 -14.53 -1.85
C LEU A 159 9.05 -14.99 -1.56
N ILE A 160 8.06 -14.26 -2.08
CA ILE A 160 6.65 -14.48 -1.74
C ILE A 160 6.03 -15.59 -2.58
N TRP A 161 6.32 -15.64 -3.89
CA TRP A 161 5.66 -16.53 -4.84
C TRP A 161 5.75 -18.03 -4.47
N PRO A 162 6.90 -18.59 -4.05
CA PRO A 162 6.98 -20.01 -3.68
C PRO A 162 6.04 -20.40 -2.53
N GLY A 163 5.82 -19.49 -1.57
CA GLY A 163 4.88 -19.70 -0.47
C GLY A 163 3.42 -19.74 -0.94
N LEU A 164 3.05 -18.86 -1.85
CA LEU A 164 1.72 -18.83 -2.45
C LEU A 164 1.47 -20.05 -3.37
N ALA A 165 2.44 -20.39 -4.21
CA ALA A 165 2.32 -21.49 -5.17
C ALA A 165 2.50 -22.88 -4.55
N GLY A 166 3.25 -23.00 -3.46
CA GLY A 166 3.68 -24.28 -2.89
C GLY A 166 2.59 -25.08 -2.18
N ARG A 167 1.48 -24.44 -1.78
CA ARG A 167 0.36 -25.15 -1.12
C ARG A 167 -0.41 -26.08 -2.03
N SER A 168 -0.39 -25.88 -3.35
CA SER A 168 -0.97 -26.82 -4.31
C SER A 168 -0.37 -28.23 -4.24
N ARG A 169 0.87 -28.36 -3.78
CA ARG A 169 1.57 -29.66 -3.75
C ARG A 169 1.41 -30.46 -2.44
N ALA A 170 1.05 -29.80 -1.35
CA ALA A 170 0.99 -30.44 -0.03
C ALA A 170 -0.30 -31.23 0.21
N LEU A 171 -1.38 -30.95 -0.51
CA LEU A 171 -2.65 -31.63 -0.37
C LEU A 171 -2.73 -32.92 -1.23
N ASP A 172 -1.90 -33.04 -2.27
CA ASP A 172 -1.82 -34.23 -3.11
C ASP A 172 -0.91 -35.34 -2.50
N ALA A 173 -0.27 -35.08 -1.37
CA ALA A 173 0.69 -35.99 -0.70
C ALA A 173 0.18 -36.57 0.63
N SER A 174 -1.09 -36.37 1.00
CA SER A 174 -1.76 -36.91 2.21
C SER A 174 -2.95 -37.73 1.85
#